data_354ac0601753dcb05dcdf5bc6daec7eb
#
_entry.id   354ac0601753dcb05dcdf5bc6daec7eb
#
_cell.length_a   1.000
_cell.length_b   1.000
_cell.length_c   1.000
_cell.angle_alpha   90.00
_cell.angle_beta   90.00
_cell.angle_gamma   90.00
#
_symmetry.space_group_name_H-M   'P 1'
#
loop_
_entity.id
_entity.type
_entity.pdbx_description
1 polymer ?
#
loop_
_entity_poly.entity_id
_entity_poly.type
_entity_poly.pdbx_seq_one_letter_code
_entity_poly.pdbx_strand_id
1 'polypeptide(L)'
;MAKAGKKYQDAVKLLETGKVYTVEEAIELVKKTATAKFDETIELHVRLGVDPKYADQQVRGAMVLPHGTGKSKRVLVFAKGAKVDEAEAAGADFVGSDEIVAKIQGGWTDFDVAVATPDMMGTVGRIGKILGPRGLMPNPKLGTVTMDLTKAISEIKAGKVEYRTDKAGNVHCPIGKASFDNEKLVANFNALMDTLIRVKPAAAKGQYIRSVTVSATMGPGVPVVHA
;
A
#
# COMPACT_ATOMS: atom_id res chain seq x y z
N MET A 1 -2.63 31.71 -6.43
CA MET A 1 -2.80 30.39 -5.80
C MET A 1 -3.80 30.49 -4.65
N ALA A 2 -4.68 29.51 -4.48
CA ALA A 2 -5.57 29.47 -3.33
C ALA A 2 -4.75 29.34 -2.03
N LYS A 3 -5.15 30.05 -0.98
CA LYS A 3 -4.51 29.92 0.33
C LYS A 3 -4.86 28.57 0.96
N ALA A 4 -3.85 27.89 1.54
CA ALA A 4 -4.07 26.66 2.30
C ALA A 4 -5.04 26.92 3.48
N GLY A 5 -5.79 25.88 3.89
CA GLY A 5 -6.72 25.97 5.02
C GLY A 5 -6.03 26.32 6.35
N LYS A 6 -6.72 26.96 7.26
CA LYS A 6 -6.17 27.41 8.55
C LYS A 6 -5.47 26.30 9.33
N LYS A 7 -6.11 25.13 9.47
CA LYS A 7 -5.55 23.98 10.18
C LYS A 7 -4.22 23.49 9.57
N TYR A 8 -4.13 23.46 8.23
CA TYR A 8 -2.92 23.08 7.54
C TYR A 8 -1.80 24.13 7.76
N GLN A 9 -2.13 25.43 7.73
CA GLN A 9 -1.17 26.50 8.03
C GLN A 9 -0.63 26.40 9.45
N ASP A 10 -1.49 26.06 10.42
CA ASP A 10 -1.09 25.88 11.81
C ASP A 10 -0.21 24.62 11.98
N ALA A 11 -0.52 23.54 11.28
CA ALA A 11 0.30 22.32 11.25
C ALA A 11 1.69 22.59 10.64
N VAL A 12 1.76 23.38 9.56
CA VAL A 12 3.06 23.76 8.93
C VAL A 12 3.92 24.59 9.85
N LYS A 13 3.36 25.45 10.73
CA LYS A 13 4.15 26.23 11.70
C LYS A 13 4.91 25.38 12.71
N LEU A 14 4.48 24.12 12.93
CA LEU A 14 5.18 23.17 13.80
C LEU A 14 6.44 22.59 13.16
N LEU A 15 6.61 22.78 11.84
CA LEU A 15 7.75 22.31 11.09
C LEU A 15 8.77 23.42 10.88
N GLU A 16 10.02 23.14 11.19
CA GLU A 16 11.14 24.05 10.88
C GLU A 16 11.51 23.91 9.38
N THR A 17 11.51 25.02 8.67
CA THR A 17 11.82 25.04 7.24
C THR A 17 13.26 24.56 6.98
N GLY A 18 13.41 23.54 6.14
CA GLY A 18 14.72 23.01 5.75
C GLY A 18 15.34 22.02 6.72
N LYS A 19 14.70 21.73 7.85
CA LYS A 19 15.16 20.71 8.80
C LYS A 19 14.72 19.32 8.34
N VAL A 20 15.62 18.35 8.46
CA VAL A 20 15.37 16.93 8.28
C VAL A 20 15.37 16.28 9.65
N TYR A 21 14.37 15.46 9.94
CA TYR A 21 14.10 14.90 11.27
C TYR A 21 14.53 13.44 11.34
N THR A 22 14.82 12.94 12.53
CA THR A 22 14.96 11.49 12.75
C THR A 22 13.60 10.79 12.55
N VAL A 23 13.59 9.48 12.36
CA VAL A 23 12.35 8.73 12.16
C VAL A 23 11.38 8.91 13.32
N GLU A 24 11.90 8.86 14.55
CA GLU A 24 11.13 9.00 15.78
C GLU A 24 10.50 10.39 15.91
N GLU A 25 11.31 11.44 15.75
CA GLU A 25 10.84 12.83 15.77
C GLU A 25 9.83 13.12 14.67
N ALA A 26 10.04 12.59 13.46
CA ALA A 26 9.14 12.78 12.35
C ALA A 26 7.77 12.13 12.62
N ILE A 27 7.72 10.91 13.18
CA ILE A 27 6.48 10.23 13.53
C ILE A 27 5.72 10.99 14.61
N GLU A 28 6.41 11.50 15.64
CA GLU A 28 5.77 12.33 16.65
C GLU A 28 5.19 13.61 16.08
N LEU A 29 5.92 14.30 15.20
CA LEU A 29 5.47 15.52 14.53
C LEU A 29 4.27 15.23 13.62
N VAL A 30 4.31 14.16 12.84
CA VAL A 30 3.20 13.75 11.96
C VAL A 30 1.94 13.48 12.79
N LYS A 31 2.03 12.83 13.94
CA LYS A 31 0.90 12.60 14.85
C LYS A 31 0.36 13.91 15.43
N LYS A 32 1.24 14.86 15.78
CA LYS A 32 0.83 16.20 16.26
C LYS A 32 0.15 17.04 15.16
N THR A 33 0.52 16.81 13.89
CA THR A 33 -0.09 17.51 12.74
C THR A 33 -1.36 16.85 12.21
N ALA A 34 -1.71 15.64 12.69
CA ALA A 34 -2.94 14.94 12.38
C ALA A 34 -4.13 15.61 13.10
N THR A 35 -4.78 16.55 12.44
CA THR A 35 -5.84 17.41 13.03
C THR A 35 -7.26 17.06 12.58
N ALA A 36 -7.44 15.98 11.79
CA ALA A 36 -8.75 15.55 11.32
C ALA A 36 -9.58 14.91 12.45
N LYS A 37 -10.90 14.83 12.24
CA LYS A 37 -11.84 14.21 13.20
C LYS A 37 -11.91 12.68 13.07
N PHE A 38 -11.18 12.09 12.13
CA PHE A 38 -11.08 10.65 11.89
C PHE A 38 -9.64 10.18 12.16
N ASP A 39 -9.47 8.89 12.35
CA ASP A 39 -8.14 8.29 12.54
C ASP A 39 -7.36 8.33 11.21
N GLU A 40 -6.47 9.32 11.10
CA GLU A 40 -5.69 9.58 9.89
C GLU A 40 -4.73 8.42 9.61
N THR A 41 -4.52 8.14 8.33
CA THR A 41 -3.48 7.19 7.91
C THR A 41 -2.14 7.93 7.85
N ILE A 42 -1.11 7.29 8.39
CA ILE A 42 0.27 7.77 8.25
C ILE A 42 0.88 7.04 7.06
N GLU A 43 1.42 7.82 6.15
CA GLU A 43 1.97 7.35 4.87
C GLU A 43 3.44 7.72 4.75
N LEU A 44 4.21 6.78 4.20
CA LEU A 44 5.61 6.96 3.83
C LEU A 44 5.69 7.24 2.32
N HIS A 45 6.39 8.30 1.98
CA HIS A 45 6.65 8.72 0.60
C HIS A 45 8.16 8.71 0.36
N VAL A 46 8.59 7.90 -0.60
CA VAL A 46 10.01 7.76 -0.93
C VAL A 46 10.23 8.14 -2.39
N ARG A 47 11.08 9.12 -2.64
CA ARG A 47 11.51 9.45 -3.98
C ARG A 47 12.72 8.61 -4.35
N LEU A 48 12.55 7.76 -5.34
CA LEU A 48 13.60 6.89 -5.84
C LEU A 48 14.32 7.51 -7.04
N GLY A 49 15.60 7.17 -7.20
CA GLY A 49 16.44 7.55 -8.34
C GLY A 49 16.28 6.57 -9.51
N VAL A 50 15.03 6.28 -9.90
CA VAL A 50 14.69 5.39 -11.01
C VAL A 50 13.92 6.13 -12.09
N ASP A 51 13.98 5.68 -13.33
CA ASP A 51 13.13 6.16 -14.43
C ASP A 51 12.02 5.12 -14.71
N PRO A 52 10.76 5.41 -14.28
CA PRO A 52 9.64 4.48 -14.42
C PRO A 52 9.21 4.21 -15.88
N LYS A 53 9.75 4.94 -16.86
CA LYS A 53 9.51 4.68 -18.28
C LYS A 53 10.09 3.34 -18.72
N TYR A 54 11.18 2.92 -18.09
CA TYR A 54 11.84 1.66 -18.39
C TYR A 54 11.30 0.55 -17.49
N ALA A 55 10.89 -0.56 -18.10
CA ALA A 55 10.28 -1.68 -17.38
C ALA A 55 11.21 -2.34 -16.35
N ASP A 56 12.52 -2.30 -16.58
CA ASP A 56 13.58 -2.82 -15.71
C ASP A 56 13.88 -1.93 -14.51
N GLN A 57 13.43 -0.66 -14.54
CA GLN A 57 13.56 0.28 -13.43
C GLN A 57 12.26 0.49 -12.63
N GLN A 58 11.17 -0.17 -13.02
CA GLN A 58 9.93 -0.13 -12.27
C GLN A 58 10.04 -0.95 -10.99
N VAL A 59 9.94 -0.28 -9.84
CA VAL A 59 9.87 -0.92 -8.53
C VAL A 59 8.42 -1.21 -8.20
N ARG A 60 8.05 -2.47 -8.09
CA ARG A 60 6.71 -2.93 -7.72
C ARG A 60 6.80 -4.22 -6.93
N GLY A 61 6.05 -4.29 -5.83
CA GLY A 61 5.97 -5.48 -5.01
C GLY A 61 4.91 -5.37 -3.94
N ALA A 62 4.91 -6.34 -3.06
CA ALA A 62 4.09 -6.35 -1.86
C ALA A 62 4.91 -6.86 -0.67
N MET A 63 4.59 -6.38 0.52
CA MET A 63 5.18 -6.86 1.76
C MET A 63 4.14 -6.88 2.87
N VAL A 64 4.35 -7.72 3.86
CA VAL A 64 3.54 -7.74 5.08
C VAL A 64 4.23 -6.86 6.11
N LEU A 65 3.51 -5.86 6.63
CA LEU A 65 4.02 -5.01 7.69
C LEU A 65 3.99 -5.74 9.03
N PRO A 66 5.03 -5.61 9.87
CA PRO A 66 5.11 -6.29 11.18
C PRO A 66 3.89 -6.05 12.08
N HIS A 67 3.36 -4.83 12.06
CA HIS A 67 2.20 -4.43 12.87
C HIS A 67 0.94 -4.14 12.03
N GLY A 68 0.94 -4.55 10.75
CA GLY A 68 -0.16 -4.28 9.84
C GLY A 68 -0.39 -2.79 9.56
N THR A 69 -1.53 -2.48 8.94
CA THR A 69 -1.92 -1.11 8.56
C THR A 69 -3.00 -0.52 9.46
N GLY A 70 -3.57 -1.32 10.40
CA GLY A 70 -4.72 -0.91 11.21
C GLY A 70 -6.05 -0.85 10.45
N LYS A 71 -6.10 -1.43 9.24
CA LYS A 71 -7.31 -1.53 8.42
C LYS A 71 -7.55 -2.98 8.05
N SER A 72 -8.71 -3.53 8.40
CA SER A 72 -9.14 -4.84 7.91
C SER A 72 -9.57 -4.72 6.45
N LYS A 73 -9.00 -5.56 5.57
CA LYS A 73 -9.33 -5.60 4.15
C LYS A 73 -10.36 -6.70 3.89
N ARG A 74 -11.37 -6.37 3.09
CA ARG A 74 -12.33 -7.35 2.57
C ARG A 74 -11.70 -8.07 1.38
N VAL A 75 -11.56 -9.38 1.49
CA VAL A 75 -10.88 -10.22 0.51
C VAL A 75 -11.89 -10.97 -0.34
N LEU A 76 -11.81 -10.76 -1.65
CA LEU A 76 -12.52 -11.52 -2.65
C LEU A 76 -11.60 -12.60 -3.24
N VAL A 77 -12.09 -13.83 -3.34
CA VAL A 77 -11.34 -14.94 -3.94
C VAL A 77 -12.08 -15.50 -5.16
N PHE A 78 -11.38 -15.55 -6.28
CA PHE A 78 -11.81 -16.24 -7.49
C PHE A 78 -11.24 -17.66 -7.48
N ALA A 79 -12.09 -18.64 -7.20
CA ALA A 79 -11.71 -20.05 -7.14
C ALA A 79 -12.82 -20.95 -7.69
N LYS A 80 -12.48 -22.21 -8.03
CA LYS A 80 -13.42 -23.27 -8.45
C LYS A 80 -13.19 -24.55 -7.67
N GLY A 81 -14.26 -25.32 -7.50
CA GLY A 81 -14.21 -26.65 -6.88
C GLY A 81 -13.72 -26.61 -5.43
N ALA A 82 -12.89 -27.55 -5.03
CA ALA A 82 -12.38 -27.67 -3.66
C ALA A 82 -11.60 -26.44 -3.15
N LYS A 83 -11.13 -25.55 -4.04
CA LYS A 83 -10.46 -24.31 -3.64
C LYS A 83 -11.43 -23.26 -3.09
N VAL A 84 -12.73 -23.40 -3.31
CA VAL A 84 -13.77 -22.55 -2.71
C VAL A 84 -13.82 -22.82 -1.20
N ASP A 85 -13.91 -24.08 -0.79
CA ASP A 85 -13.96 -24.48 0.62
C ASP A 85 -12.67 -24.07 1.36
N GLU A 86 -11.51 -24.20 0.69
CA GLU A 86 -10.23 -23.76 1.24
C GLU A 86 -10.20 -22.23 1.49
N ALA A 87 -10.72 -21.45 0.54
CA ALA A 87 -10.77 -19.99 0.67
C ALA A 87 -11.73 -19.53 1.76
N GLU A 88 -12.89 -20.19 1.90
CA GLU A 88 -13.86 -19.93 2.97
C GLU A 88 -13.28 -20.27 4.34
N ALA A 89 -12.65 -21.45 4.47
CA ALA A 89 -11.97 -21.88 5.69
C ALA A 89 -10.81 -20.92 6.09
N ALA A 90 -10.11 -20.34 5.11
CA ALA A 90 -9.07 -19.32 5.33
C ALA A 90 -9.64 -17.95 5.72
N GLY A 91 -10.97 -17.79 5.69
CA GLY A 91 -11.66 -16.58 6.11
C GLY A 91 -11.77 -15.50 5.01
N ALA A 92 -11.88 -15.87 3.74
CA ALA A 92 -12.23 -14.93 2.68
C ALA A 92 -13.65 -14.36 2.92
N ASP A 93 -13.83 -13.08 2.63
CA ASP A 93 -15.13 -12.41 2.82
C ASP A 93 -16.10 -12.72 1.68
N PHE A 94 -15.57 -12.94 0.49
CA PHE A 94 -16.33 -13.32 -0.71
C PHE A 94 -15.56 -14.37 -1.49
N VAL A 95 -16.23 -15.46 -1.84
CA VAL A 95 -15.63 -16.53 -2.67
C VAL A 95 -16.60 -16.88 -3.78
N GLY A 96 -16.10 -17.12 -4.98
CA GLY A 96 -16.92 -17.58 -6.09
C GLY A 96 -16.21 -17.56 -7.43
N SER A 97 -16.96 -17.91 -8.46
CA SER A 97 -16.48 -18.04 -9.82
C SER A 97 -17.20 -17.09 -10.79
N ASP A 98 -17.91 -17.64 -11.78
CA ASP A 98 -18.57 -16.86 -12.81
C ASP A 98 -19.71 -15.97 -12.27
N GLU A 99 -20.32 -16.34 -11.16
CA GLU A 99 -21.39 -15.57 -10.49
C GLU A 99 -20.88 -14.21 -9.99
N ILE A 100 -19.68 -14.20 -9.36
CA ILE A 100 -19.07 -12.96 -8.89
C ILE A 100 -18.63 -12.10 -10.06
N VAL A 101 -18.14 -12.71 -11.14
CA VAL A 101 -17.81 -11.99 -12.37
C VAL A 101 -19.03 -11.27 -12.92
N ALA A 102 -20.19 -11.92 -12.96
CA ALA A 102 -21.46 -11.30 -13.37
C ALA A 102 -21.85 -10.14 -12.45
N LYS A 103 -21.70 -10.28 -11.12
CA LYS A 103 -21.95 -9.19 -10.16
C LYS A 103 -21.03 -8.00 -10.39
N ILE A 104 -19.74 -8.22 -10.65
CA ILE A 104 -18.77 -7.15 -10.93
C ILE A 104 -19.08 -6.46 -12.26
N GLN A 105 -19.52 -7.19 -13.28
CA GLN A 105 -20.01 -6.59 -14.53
C GLN A 105 -21.24 -5.70 -14.30
N GLY A 106 -22.08 -6.04 -13.33
CA GLY A 106 -23.19 -5.21 -12.86
C GLY A 106 -22.78 -3.99 -12.02
N GLY A 107 -21.47 -3.79 -11.78
CA GLY A 107 -20.92 -2.63 -11.06
C GLY A 107 -20.58 -2.87 -9.58
N TRP A 108 -20.80 -4.09 -9.06
CA TRP A 108 -20.44 -4.39 -7.68
C TRP A 108 -18.91 -4.48 -7.50
N THR A 109 -18.38 -3.73 -6.54
CA THR A 109 -16.93 -3.68 -6.23
C THR A 109 -16.67 -3.45 -4.73
N ASP A 110 -17.51 -4.04 -3.86
CA ASP A 110 -17.46 -3.87 -2.40
C ASP A 110 -16.40 -4.76 -1.73
N PHE A 111 -15.21 -4.82 -2.31
CA PHE A 111 -14.05 -5.51 -1.77
C PHE A 111 -12.79 -4.66 -1.94
N ASP A 112 -11.78 -4.92 -1.12
CA ASP A 112 -10.55 -4.12 -1.09
C ASP A 112 -9.38 -4.81 -1.80
N VAL A 113 -9.38 -6.17 -1.84
CA VAL A 113 -8.35 -6.97 -2.51
C VAL A 113 -9.00 -8.17 -3.19
N ALA A 114 -8.56 -8.48 -4.40
CA ALA A 114 -8.95 -9.70 -5.11
C ALA A 114 -7.78 -10.67 -5.22
N VAL A 115 -8.01 -11.91 -4.88
CA VAL A 115 -7.11 -13.05 -5.06
C VAL A 115 -7.71 -13.99 -6.09
N ALA A 116 -6.90 -14.59 -6.94
CA ALA A 116 -7.37 -15.53 -7.95
C ALA A 116 -6.45 -16.74 -8.03
N THR A 117 -7.04 -17.91 -8.28
CA THR A 117 -6.27 -19.07 -8.75
C THR A 117 -5.84 -18.84 -10.21
N PRO A 118 -4.68 -19.36 -10.64
CA PRO A 118 -4.23 -19.21 -12.03
C PRO A 118 -5.27 -19.64 -13.07
N ASP A 119 -6.04 -20.67 -12.77
CA ASP A 119 -7.08 -21.22 -13.64
C ASP A 119 -8.22 -20.22 -13.91
N MET A 120 -8.51 -19.36 -12.92
CA MET A 120 -9.56 -18.34 -13.00
C MET A 120 -9.13 -17.07 -13.73
N MET A 121 -7.84 -16.89 -13.98
CA MET A 121 -7.32 -15.67 -14.59
C MET A 121 -7.92 -15.39 -15.99
N GLY A 122 -8.25 -16.44 -16.76
CA GLY A 122 -8.95 -16.29 -18.04
C GLY A 122 -10.34 -15.64 -17.89
N THR A 123 -11.07 -16.03 -16.85
CA THR A 123 -12.41 -15.48 -16.54
C THR A 123 -12.28 -14.06 -15.94
N VAL A 124 -11.34 -13.86 -15.01
CA VAL A 124 -11.05 -12.55 -14.41
C VAL A 124 -10.57 -11.54 -15.45
N GLY A 125 -9.85 -11.99 -16.47
CA GLY A 125 -9.41 -11.16 -17.60
C GLY A 125 -10.55 -10.43 -18.32
N ARG A 126 -11.74 -11.02 -18.39
CA ARG A 126 -12.93 -10.41 -19.00
C ARG A 126 -13.39 -9.14 -18.28
N ILE A 127 -13.17 -9.09 -16.96
CA ILE A 127 -13.51 -7.94 -16.11
C ILE A 127 -12.31 -7.02 -15.84
N GLY A 128 -11.18 -7.28 -16.49
CA GLY A 128 -9.97 -6.48 -16.32
C GLY A 128 -10.14 -4.99 -16.62
N LYS A 129 -11.05 -4.63 -17.54
CA LYS A 129 -11.43 -3.24 -17.85
C LYS A 129 -12.08 -2.51 -16.67
N ILE A 130 -12.74 -3.26 -15.76
CA ILE A 130 -13.40 -2.71 -14.56
C ILE A 130 -12.41 -2.70 -13.37
N LEU A 131 -11.71 -3.81 -13.14
CA LEU A 131 -10.80 -3.99 -12.01
C LEU A 131 -9.47 -3.24 -12.19
N GLY A 132 -8.95 -3.15 -13.40
CA GLY A 132 -7.65 -2.55 -13.71
C GLY A 132 -7.53 -1.08 -13.28
N PRO A 133 -8.43 -0.18 -13.71
CA PRO A 133 -8.39 1.24 -13.31
C PRO A 133 -8.55 1.47 -11.81
N ARG A 134 -9.24 0.53 -11.11
CA ARG A 134 -9.45 0.59 -9.65
C ARG A 134 -8.31 -0.03 -8.84
N GLY A 135 -7.30 -0.61 -9.50
CA GLY A 135 -6.20 -1.29 -8.82
C GLY A 135 -6.57 -2.63 -8.17
N LEU A 136 -7.76 -3.18 -8.46
CA LEU A 136 -8.28 -4.41 -7.87
C LEU A 136 -7.94 -5.67 -8.67
N MET A 137 -7.19 -5.54 -9.77
CA MET A 137 -6.85 -6.68 -10.64
C MET A 137 -5.80 -7.57 -9.97
N PRO A 138 -6.05 -8.89 -9.80
CA PRO A 138 -5.07 -9.83 -9.29
C PRO A 138 -3.79 -9.85 -10.13
N ASN A 139 -2.62 -9.92 -9.48
CA ASN A 139 -1.33 -9.90 -10.17
C ASN A 139 -0.35 -10.89 -9.53
N PRO A 140 0.31 -11.75 -10.32
CA PRO A 140 1.31 -12.69 -9.83
C PRO A 140 2.48 -12.02 -9.08
N LYS A 141 2.93 -10.84 -9.55
CA LYS A 141 4.03 -10.10 -8.91
C LYS A 141 3.71 -9.62 -7.50
N LEU A 142 2.42 -9.49 -7.16
CA LEU A 142 1.95 -9.10 -5.83
C LEU A 142 1.58 -10.31 -4.97
N GLY A 143 1.68 -11.52 -5.54
CA GLY A 143 1.27 -12.75 -4.87
C GLY A 143 -0.24 -12.85 -4.65
N THR A 144 -1.04 -12.13 -5.45
CA THR A 144 -2.51 -12.22 -5.44
C THR A 144 -3.04 -13.21 -6.49
N VAL A 145 -2.15 -13.81 -7.30
CA VAL A 145 -2.45 -14.96 -8.15
C VAL A 145 -1.61 -16.13 -7.64
N THR A 146 -2.25 -17.08 -6.96
CA THR A 146 -1.56 -18.20 -6.32
C THR A 146 -2.48 -19.41 -6.17
N MET A 147 -1.90 -20.61 -6.04
CA MET A 147 -2.60 -21.83 -5.69
C MET A 147 -2.76 -21.99 -4.17
N ASP A 148 -1.92 -21.34 -3.37
CA ASP A 148 -1.97 -21.32 -1.90
C ASP A 148 -2.82 -20.15 -1.42
N LEU A 149 -4.14 -20.38 -1.36
CA LEU A 149 -5.10 -19.35 -0.98
C LEU A 149 -5.03 -19.03 0.51
N THR A 150 -4.80 -20.04 1.36
CA THR A 150 -4.75 -19.88 2.82
C THR A 150 -3.65 -18.90 3.22
N LYS A 151 -2.45 -19.06 2.67
CA LYS A 151 -1.32 -18.17 2.93
C LYS A 151 -1.59 -16.76 2.40
N ALA A 152 -2.09 -16.63 1.16
CA ALA A 152 -2.37 -15.33 0.56
C ALA A 152 -3.42 -14.53 1.35
N ILE A 153 -4.50 -15.17 1.78
CA ILE A 153 -5.56 -14.53 2.57
C ILE A 153 -5.03 -14.11 3.94
N SER A 154 -4.27 -14.99 4.63
CA SER A 154 -3.69 -14.67 5.93
C SER A 154 -2.71 -13.48 5.86
N GLU A 155 -1.84 -13.42 4.84
CA GLU A 155 -0.93 -12.29 4.61
C GLU A 155 -1.70 -10.98 4.35
N ILE A 156 -2.76 -11.02 3.53
CA ILE A 156 -3.58 -9.84 3.24
C ILE A 156 -4.27 -9.33 4.50
N LYS A 157 -4.83 -10.22 5.32
CA LYS A 157 -5.46 -9.88 6.60
C LYS A 157 -4.45 -9.42 7.66
N ALA A 158 -3.23 -9.93 7.62
CA ALA A 158 -2.13 -9.47 8.46
C ALA A 158 -1.62 -8.06 8.10
N GLY A 159 -2.11 -7.47 7.02
CA GLY A 159 -1.74 -6.10 6.61
C GLY A 159 -0.70 -6.04 5.51
N LYS A 160 -0.83 -6.93 4.52
CA LYS A 160 -0.02 -6.86 3.29
C LYS A 160 -0.28 -5.54 2.56
N VAL A 161 0.81 -4.80 2.27
CA VAL A 161 0.81 -3.53 1.56
C VAL A 161 1.48 -3.70 0.21
N GLU A 162 0.86 -3.15 -0.81
CA GLU A 162 1.45 -3.06 -2.14
C GLU A 162 2.20 -1.75 -2.29
N TYR A 163 3.34 -1.80 -2.96
CA TYR A 163 4.07 -0.61 -3.37
C TYR A 163 4.37 -0.64 -4.86
N ARG A 164 4.27 0.53 -5.47
CA ARG A 164 4.55 0.73 -6.89
C ARG A 164 5.07 2.13 -7.11
N THR A 165 6.10 2.26 -7.95
CA THR A 165 6.57 3.57 -8.41
C THR A 165 5.52 4.26 -9.28
N ASP A 166 5.29 5.54 -9.02
CA ASP A 166 4.51 6.45 -9.86
C ASP A 166 5.32 6.90 -11.10
N LYS A 167 4.74 7.75 -11.94
CA LYS A 167 5.40 8.28 -13.15
C LYS A 167 6.60 9.19 -12.85
N ALA A 168 6.72 9.70 -11.63
CA ALA A 168 7.80 10.56 -11.17
C ALA A 168 8.91 9.80 -10.41
N GLY A 169 8.76 8.47 -10.26
CA GLY A 169 9.70 7.62 -9.52
C GLY A 169 9.48 7.63 -8.00
N ASN A 170 8.31 8.08 -7.52
CA ASN A 170 7.99 8.03 -6.11
C ASN A 170 7.24 6.75 -5.77
N VAL A 171 7.41 6.30 -4.53
CA VAL A 171 6.64 5.22 -3.89
C VAL A 171 5.85 5.82 -2.74
N HIS A 172 4.58 5.49 -2.65
CA HIS A 172 3.66 5.94 -1.60
C HIS A 172 3.05 4.72 -0.93
N CYS A 173 3.25 4.57 0.39
CA CYS A 173 2.78 3.41 1.15
C CYS A 173 2.24 3.82 2.51
N PRO A 174 1.08 3.29 2.94
CA PRO A 174 0.61 3.45 4.29
C PRO A 174 1.48 2.61 5.25
N ILE A 175 1.88 3.20 6.36
CA ILE A 175 2.65 2.53 7.43
C ILE A 175 1.85 2.30 8.70
N GLY A 176 0.65 2.88 8.80
CA GLY A 176 -0.26 2.64 9.92
C GLY A 176 -1.27 3.77 10.11
N LYS A 177 -1.86 3.81 11.29
CA LYS A 177 -2.82 4.81 11.72
C LYS A 177 -2.20 5.77 12.75
N ALA A 178 -2.73 6.98 12.84
CA ALA A 178 -2.32 7.96 13.83
C ALA A 178 -2.55 7.46 15.29
N SER A 179 -3.51 6.55 15.47
CA SER A 179 -3.78 5.86 16.74
C SER A 179 -2.74 4.83 17.15
N PHE A 180 -1.85 4.40 16.23
CA PHE A 180 -0.80 3.43 16.56
C PHE A 180 0.25 4.03 17.50
N ASP A 181 0.89 3.16 18.30
CA ASP A 181 2.06 3.54 19.09
C ASP A 181 3.22 3.94 18.18
N ASN A 182 4.08 4.85 18.65
CA ASN A 182 5.22 5.34 17.88
C ASN A 182 6.17 4.19 17.49
N GLU A 183 6.43 3.26 18.42
CA GLU A 183 7.30 2.11 18.19
C GLU A 183 6.81 1.22 17.04
N LYS A 184 5.49 1.00 16.94
CA LYS A 184 4.88 0.21 15.86
C LYS A 184 5.04 0.90 14.50
N LEU A 185 4.90 2.23 14.47
CA LEU A 185 5.07 3.02 13.25
C LEU A 185 6.55 3.05 12.81
N VAL A 186 7.49 3.18 13.75
CA VAL A 186 8.93 3.10 13.49
C VAL A 186 9.30 1.72 12.94
N ALA A 187 8.79 0.65 13.54
CA ALA A 187 9.05 -0.71 13.07
C ALA A 187 8.52 -0.93 11.65
N ASN A 188 7.30 -0.47 11.35
CA ASN A 188 6.72 -0.54 10.01
C ASN A 188 7.49 0.31 9.00
N PHE A 189 7.93 1.51 9.39
CA PHE A 189 8.76 2.39 8.57
C PHE A 189 10.08 1.69 8.18
N ASN A 190 10.81 1.16 9.17
CA ASN A 190 12.09 0.50 8.94
C ASN A 190 11.93 -0.72 8.04
N ALA A 191 10.94 -1.58 8.31
CA ALA A 191 10.66 -2.77 7.49
C ALA A 191 10.38 -2.41 6.01
N LEU A 192 9.64 -1.32 5.76
CA LEU A 192 9.36 -0.86 4.41
C LEU A 192 10.62 -0.28 3.74
N MET A 193 11.41 0.52 4.45
CA MET A 193 12.68 1.06 3.94
C MET A 193 13.67 -0.05 3.59
N ASP A 194 13.86 -1.03 4.47
CA ASP A 194 14.72 -2.19 4.21
C ASP A 194 14.28 -2.98 2.97
N THR A 195 12.95 -3.14 2.80
CA THR A 195 12.41 -3.81 1.61
C THR A 195 12.70 -3.01 0.34
N LEU A 196 12.50 -1.68 0.37
CA LEU A 196 12.79 -0.83 -0.78
C LEU A 196 14.28 -0.86 -1.16
N ILE A 197 15.18 -0.84 -0.17
CA ILE A 197 16.63 -0.95 -0.39
C ILE A 197 16.98 -2.29 -1.03
N ARG A 198 16.39 -3.38 -0.53
CA ARG A 198 16.64 -4.75 -1.03
C ARG A 198 16.19 -4.97 -2.47
N VAL A 199 15.09 -4.34 -2.88
CA VAL A 199 14.54 -4.46 -4.25
C VAL A 199 15.11 -3.42 -5.22
N LYS A 200 16.21 -2.75 -4.88
CA LYS A 200 16.88 -1.81 -5.79
C LYS A 200 17.17 -2.49 -7.14
N PRO A 201 16.66 -1.93 -8.27
CA PRO A 201 16.97 -2.47 -9.59
C PRO A 201 18.46 -2.35 -9.92
N ALA A 202 19.03 -3.35 -10.55
CA ALA A 202 20.44 -3.30 -11.00
C ALA A 202 20.69 -2.17 -12.02
N ALA A 203 19.67 -1.81 -12.78
CA ALA A 203 19.72 -0.71 -13.76
C ALA A 203 19.69 0.68 -13.12
N ALA A 204 19.36 0.80 -11.81
CA ALA A 204 19.33 2.09 -11.11
C ALA A 204 20.75 2.58 -10.81
N LYS A 205 21.19 3.62 -11.52
CA LYS A 205 22.52 4.26 -11.34
C LYS A 205 22.44 5.44 -10.39
N GLY A 206 23.54 5.67 -9.66
CA GLY A 206 23.64 6.80 -8.73
C GLY A 206 22.85 6.62 -7.43
N GLN A 207 22.40 7.74 -6.84
CA GLN A 207 21.66 7.73 -5.58
C GLN A 207 20.26 7.14 -5.77
N TYR A 208 19.98 6.02 -5.11
CA TYR A 208 18.72 5.30 -5.24
C TYR A 208 17.59 5.95 -4.42
N ILE A 209 17.83 6.24 -3.14
CA ILE A 209 16.89 6.98 -2.31
C ILE A 209 17.27 8.46 -2.35
N ARG A 210 16.41 9.31 -2.91
CA ARG A 210 16.66 10.75 -3.05
C ARG A 210 16.07 11.55 -1.93
N SER A 211 14.88 11.20 -1.47
CA SER A 211 14.22 11.84 -0.33
C SER A 211 13.19 10.90 0.28
N VAL A 212 13.02 11.03 1.58
CA VAL A 212 12.05 10.29 2.38
C VAL A 212 11.19 11.29 3.14
N THR A 213 9.89 11.11 3.10
CA THR A 213 8.93 12.01 3.76
C THR A 213 7.82 11.18 4.37
N VAL A 214 7.40 11.52 5.57
CA VAL A 214 6.23 10.92 6.23
C VAL A 214 5.15 11.99 6.36
N SER A 215 3.89 11.61 6.13
CA SER A 215 2.75 12.52 6.29
C SER A 215 1.53 11.81 6.87
N ALA A 216 0.68 12.57 7.53
CA ALA A 216 -0.70 12.17 7.83
C ALA A 216 -1.60 12.53 6.65
N THR A 217 -2.79 11.90 6.54
CA THR A 217 -3.73 12.08 5.42
C THR A 217 -4.02 13.55 5.09
N MET A 218 -4.16 14.40 6.11
CA MET A 218 -4.49 15.82 5.95
C MET A 218 -3.36 16.74 6.42
N GLY A 219 -2.24 16.16 6.85
CA GLY A 219 -1.07 16.88 7.38
C GLY A 219 -0.05 17.28 6.30
N PRO A 220 0.91 18.13 6.68
CA PRO A 220 2.07 18.42 5.85
C PRO A 220 3.05 17.23 5.84
N GLY A 221 3.89 17.15 4.80
CA GLY A 221 4.98 16.19 4.72
C GLY A 221 6.15 16.58 5.63
N VAL A 222 6.61 15.63 6.43
CA VAL A 222 7.77 15.78 7.32
C VAL A 222 8.97 15.05 6.71
N PRO A 223 10.04 15.74 6.32
CA PRO A 223 11.22 15.10 5.72
C PRO A 223 11.99 14.31 6.78
N VAL A 224 12.45 13.13 6.40
CA VAL A 224 13.14 12.19 7.30
C VAL A 224 14.57 11.97 6.81
N VAL A 225 15.50 11.86 7.75
CA VAL A 225 16.90 11.46 7.46
C VAL A 225 16.88 10.05 6.88
N HIS A 226 17.61 9.87 5.80
CA HIS A 226 17.81 8.55 5.16
C HIS A 226 19.29 8.36 4.88
N ALA A 227 19.77 7.14 5.02
CA ALA A 227 21.15 6.76 4.71
C ALA A 227 21.36 6.54 3.21
#